data_6a33997ac53b44c8af640f7f0a2ed887
#
_entry.id   6a33997ac53b44c8af640f7f0a2ed887
#
_cell.length_a   1.000
_cell.length_b   1.000
_cell.length_c   1.000
_cell.angle_alpha   90.00
_cell.angle_beta   90.00
_cell.angle_gamma   90.00
#
_symmetry.space_group_name_H-M   'P 1'
#
loop_
_entity.id
_entity.type
_entity.pdbx_description
1 polymer ?
#
loop_
_entity_poly.entity_id
_entity_poly.type
_entity_poly.pdbx_seq_one_letter_code
_entity_poly.pdbx_strand_id
1 'polypeptide(L)'
;MIVISNDMEVIIMLRKILLTFSLFLLPMNSLLAVDWGKELGDHSGVDLKVQSIMDPYIDAVKEISPQFESATGASVTVEGFGYDGLHEKQIVACSQNDGSYDVLFIDGIWIGEFVEADCIEPVEDIWTAEGTDKSVIAWDDYIPSFAGQAIWDDKKMCLPFGGYWHMLHYRTDLFEAEGLAPPETFDDVMA
;
A
#
# COMPACT_ATOMS: atom_id res chain seq x y z
N MET A 1 -31.21 -8.97 36.84
CA MET A 1 -31.84 -10.21 37.40
C MET A 1 -32.17 -11.09 36.21
N ILE A 2 -31.31 -12.04 35.91
CA ILE A 2 -31.53 -13.01 34.83
C ILE A 2 -32.41 -14.12 35.40
N VAL A 3 -33.65 -14.24 34.94
CA VAL A 3 -34.53 -15.38 35.27
C VAL A 3 -34.18 -16.49 34.30
N ILE A 4 -33.54 -17.55 34.80
CA ILE A 4 -33.29 -18.76 34.04
C ILE A 4 -34.60 -19.55 34.07
N SER A 5 -35.25 -19.68 32.90
CA SER A 5 -36.42 -20.56 32.74
C SER A 5 -35.96 -22.01 32.84
N ASN A 6 -36.72 -22.83 33.61
CA ASN A 6 -36.48 -24.26 33.75
C ASN A 6 -37.17 -25.07 32.64
N ASP A 7 -37.63 -24.39 31.59
CA ASP A 7 -38.30 -25.02 30.46
C ASP A 7 -37.27 -25.57 29.48
N MET A 8 -37.28 -26.86 29.27
CA MET A 8 -36.31 -27.59 28.46
C MET A 8 -36.32 -27.17 26.99
N GLU A 9 -37.44 -26.69 26.48
CA GLU A 9 -37.53 -26.17 25.11
C GLU A 9 -36.85 -24.81 24.98
N VAL A 10 -36.96 -23.93 26.00
CA VAL A 10 -36.26 -22.63 26.05
C VAL A 10 -34.76 -22.81 26.17
N ILE A 11 -34.31 -23.80 26.94
CA ILE A 11 -32.88 -24.14 27.08
C ILE A 11 -32.31 -24.68 25.76
N ILE A 12 -33.07 -25.50 25.04
CA ILE A 12 -32.67 -26.04 23.72
C ILE A 12 -32.64 -24.91 22.67
N MET A 13 -33.61 -24.01 22.72
CA MET A 13 -33.64 -22.84 21.81
C MET A 13 -32.47 -21.87 22.08
N LEU A 14 -32.17 -21.56 23.33
CA LEU A 14 -31.03 -20.78 23.74
C LEU A 14 -29.68 -21.41 23.37
N ARG A 15 -29.56 -22.74 23.50
CA ARG A 15 -28.37 -23.48 23.01
C ARG A 15 -28.21 -23.43 21.51
N LYS A 16 -29.29 -23.50 20.73
CA LYS A 16 -29.23 -23.35 19.27
C LYS A 16 -28.87 -21.94 18.86
N ILE A 17 -29.39 -20.91 19.53
CA ILE A 17 -29.05 -19.53 19.29
C ILE A 17 -27.58 -19.25 19.67
N LEU A 18 -27.09 -19.77 20.79
CA LEU A 18 -25.68 -19.65 21.20
C LEU A 18 -24.73 -20.38 20.25
N LEU A 19 -25.12 -21.56 19.73
CA LEU A 19 -24.34 -22.31 18.73
C LEU A 19 -24.30 -21.60 17.35
N THR A 20 -25.41 -20.98 16.94
CA THR A 20 -25.44 -20.20 15.69
C THR A 20 -24.73 -18.88 15.83
N PHE A 21 -24.73 -18.22 17.00
CA PHE A 21 -23.98 -17.02 17.26
C PHE A 21 -22.47 -17.27 17.41
N SER A 22 -22.09 -18.43 17.97
CA SER A 22 -20.69 -18.88 18.07
C SER A 22 -20.08 -19.23 16.71
N LEU A 23 -20.90 -19.62 15.71
CA LEU A 23 -20.44 -19.86 14.34
C LEU A 23 -20.25 -18.55 13.52
N PHE A 24 -20.86 -17.44 13.99
CA PHE A 24 -20.66 -16.10 13.42
C PHE A 24 -19.52 -15.30 14.07
N LEU A 25 -18.93 -15.81 15.16
CA LEU A 25 -17.73 -15.27 15.81
C LEU A 25 -16.43 -15.98 15.38
N LEU A 26 -16.42 -16.63 14.22
CA LEU A 26 -15.14 -16.87 13.55
C LEU A 26 -14.52 -15.52 13.29
N PRO A 27 -13.28 -15.27 13.71
CA PRO A 27 -12.66 -13.97 13.55
C PRO A 27 -12.65 -13.64 12.07
N MET A 28 -13.39 -12.61 11.70
CA MET A 28 -13.44 -12.05 10.34
C MET A 28 -12.05 -11.61 9.86
N ASN A 29 -11.06 -11.63 10.76
CA ASN A 29 -9.66 -11.36 10.48
C ASN A 29 -8.93 -12.49 9.72
N SER A 30 -9.49 -13.71 9.66
CA SER A 30 -8.82 -14.80 8.93
C SER A 30 -9.13 -14.85 7.43
N LEU A 31 -10.06 -14.03 6.94
CA LEU A 31 -10.43 -13.99 5.52
C LEU A 31 -9.60 -12.97 4.69
N LEU A 32 -8.79 -12.14 5.36
CA LEU A 32 -7.96 -11.11 4.70
C LEU A 32 -6.47 -11.20 5.07
N ALA A 33 -6.08 -12.18 5.89
CA ALA A 33 -4.67 -12.34 6.21
C ALA A 33 -3.98 -13.10 5.06
N VAL A 34 -3.11 -12.40 4.34
CA VAL A 34 -2.18 -13.05 3.41
C VAL A 34 -1.27 -13.94 4.24
N ASP A 35 -1.14 -15.21 3.85
CA ASP A 35 -0.16 -16.12 4.45
C ASP A 35 1.21 -15.90 3.77
N TRP A 36 1.90 -14.84 4.17
CA TRP A 36 3.19 -14.46 3.63
C TRP A 36 4.20 -15.61 3.63
N GLY A 37 4.25 -16.38 4.71
CA GLY A 37 5.21 -17.48 4.85
C GLY A 37 4.96 -18.61 3.85
N LYS A 38 3.71 -18.87 3.51
CA LYS A 38 3.35 -19.87 2.51
C LYS A 38 3.69 -19.42 1.10
N GLU A 39 3.47 -18.15 0.79
CA GLU A 39 3.66 -17.60 -0.56
C GLU A 39 5.14 -17.28 -0.83
N LEU A 40 5.86 -16.77 0.15
CA LEU A 40 7.22 -16.27 -0.03
C LEU A 40 8.30 -17.21 0.50
N GLY A 41 7.99 -18.10 1.45
CA GLY A 41 8.97 -19.02 2.03
C GLY A 41 9.81 -18.41 3.16
N ASP A 42 10.91 -19.10 3.51
CA ASP A 42 11.84 -18.70 4.57
C ASP A 42 12.98 -17.86 3.99
N HIS A 43 13.11 -16.63 4.48
CA HIS A 43 14.13 -15.65 4.14
C HIS A 43 14.92 -15.18 5.37
N SER A 44 15.12 -16.08 6.35
CA SER A 44 15.88 -15.79 7.56
C SER A 44 17.29 -15.29 7.24
N GLY A 45 17.63 -14.14 7.80
CA GLY A 45 18.94 -13.49 7.61
C GLY A 45 19.02 -12.54 6.41
N VAL A 46 17.89 -12.31 5.71
CA VAL A 46 17.76 -11.24 4.72
C VAL A 46 17.36 -9.95 5.41
N ASP A 47 18.08 -8.87 5.15
CA ASP A 47 17.78 -7.52 5.66
C ASP A 47 17.33 -6.63 4.50
N LEU A 48 16.04 -6.29 4.44
CA LEU A 48 15.49 -5.41 3.41
C LEU A 48 15.50 -3.95 3.86
N LYS A 49 16.03 -3.08 3.04
CA LYS A 49 16.05 -1.63 3.25
C LYS A 49 15.12 -0.93 2.27
N VAL A 50 14.11 -0.29 2.83
CA VAL A 50 13.05 0.41 2.11
C VAL A 50 13.21 1.90 2.30
N GLN A 51 13.26 2.66 1.22
CA GLN A 51 13.27 4.12 1.24
C GLN A 51 11.92 4.68 0.79
N SER A 52 11.34 5.57 1.58
CA SER A 52 10.00 6.10 1.34
C SER A 52 9.92 7.59 1.62
N ILE A 53 8.87 8.22 1.10
CA ILE A 53 8.48 9.57 1.50
C ILE A 53 7.98 9.57 2.95
N MET A 54 8.26 10.63 3.68
CA MET A 54 7.77 10.85 5.05
C MET A 54 6.33 11.37 5.02
N ASP A 55 5.38 10.44 4.90
CA ASP A 55 3.94 10.68 4.85
C ASP A 55 3.19 9.52 5.53
N PRO A 56 1.85 9.49 5.55
CA PRO A 56 1.08 8.39 6.16
C PRO A 56 1.34 7.01 5.55
N TYR A 57 1.84 6.90 4.32
CA TYR A 57 2.15 5.62 3.69
C TYR A 57 3.33 4.91 4.38
N ILE A 58 4.36 5.67 4.81
CA ILE A 58 5.49 5.08 5.53
C ILE A 58 5.04 4.47 6.87
N ASP A 59 4.08 5.10 7.54
CA ASP A 59 3.55 4.61 8.80
C ASP A 59 2.78 3.30 8.59
N ALA A 60 2.01 3.20 7.51
CA ALA A 60 1.33 1.97 7.12
C ALA A 60 2.31 0.84 6.81
N VAL A 61 3.40 1.11 6.08
CA VAL A 61 4.45 0.12 5.80
C VAL A 61 5.10 -0.36 7.09
N LYS A 62 5.44 0.55 8.02
CA LYS A 62 6.01 0.19 9.33
C LYS A 62 5.06 -0.63 10.19
N GLU A 63 3.76 -0.40 10.09
CA GLU A 63 2.75 -1.15 10.84
C GLU A 63 2.59 -2.59 10.33
N ILE A 64 2.69 -2.82 9.02
CA ILE A 64 2.54 -4.15 8.42
C ILE A 64 3.85 -4.94 8.37
N SER A 65 5.02 -4.29 8.34
CA SER A 65 6.33 -4.96 8.24
C SER A 65 6.54 -6.07 9.28
N PRO A 66 6.16 -5.95 10.56
CA PRO A 66 6.32 -7.03 11.53
C PRO A 66 5.58 -8.32 11.19
N GLN A 67 4.46 -8.23 10.43
CA GLN A 67 3.74 -9.42 9.97
C GLN A 67 4.54 -10.16 8.90
N PHE A 68 5.11 -9.42 7.95
CA PHE A 68 6.00 -9.96 6.92
C PHE A 68 7.26 -10.58 7.54
N GLU A 69 7.94 -9.87 8.45
CA GLU A 69 9.13 -10.35 9.17
C GLU A 69 8.84 -11.64 9.93
N SER A 70 7.72 -11.69 10.66
CA SER A 70 7.31 -12.87 11.42
C SER A 70 7.03 -14.08 10.53
N ALA A 71 6.51 -13.85 9.32
CA ALA A 71 6.14 -14.91 8.39
C ALA A 71 7.34 -15.44 7.57
N THR A 72 8.31 -14.58 7.26
CA THR A 72 9.42 -14.90 6.34
C THR A 72 10.77 -15.04 7.02
N GLY A 73 10.92 -14.53 8.25
CA GLY A 73 12.22 -14.47 8.94
C GLY A 73 13.16 -13.36 8.43
N ALA A 74 12.77 -12.60 7.40
CA ALA A 74 13.51 -11.42 6.98
C ALA A 74 13.35 -10.26 7.97
N SER A 75 14.25 -9.28 7.95
CA SER A 75 14.08 -8.00 8.64
C SER A 75 13.78 -6.87 7.63
N VAL A 76 13.02 -5.84 8.04
CA VAL A 76 12.65 -4.71 7.19
C VAL A 76 12.99 -3.39 7.88
N THR A 77 13.89 -2.64 7.30
CA THR A 77 14.22 -1.27 7.76
C THR A 77 13.59 -0.26 6.80
N VAL A 78 12.73 0.62 7.33
CA VAL A 78 12.05 1.65 6.53
C VAL A 78 12.55 3.02 6.91
N GLU A 79 13.18 3.72 5.95
CA GLU A 79 13.67 5.09 6.11
C GLU A 79 12.79 6.07 5.35
N GLY A 80 12.38 7.16 6.03
CA GLY A 80 11.52 8.21 5.46
C GLY A 80 12.26 9.51 5.30
N PHE A 81 12.03 10.19 4.17
CA PHE A 81 12.61 11.49 3.85
C PHE A 81 11.53 12.46 3.36
N GLY A 82 11.75 13.76 3.54
CA GLY A 82 10.95 14.77 2.86
C GLY A 82 11.11 14.66 1.34
N TYR A 83 10.12 15.12 0.57
CA TYR A 83 10.01 14.91 -0.87
C TYR A 83 11.29 15.26 -1.65
N ASP A 84 11.81 16.48 -1.49
CA ASP A 84 13.02 16.91 -2.19
C ASP A 84 14.26 16.10 -1.79
N GLY A 85 14.43 15.84 -0.49
CA GLY A 85 15.54 15.03 0.01
C GLY A 85 15.43 13.56 -0.35
N LEU A 86 14.22 13.03 -0.55
CA LEU A 86 14.01 11.66 -1.02
C LEU A 86 14.57 11.47 -2.42
N HIS A 87 14.17 12.33 -3.37
CA HIS A 87 14.65 12.28 -4.75
C HIS A 87 16.18 12.33 -4.85
N GLU A 88 16.79 13.33 -4.19
CA GLU A 88 18.25 13.48 -4.20
C GLU A 88 18.97 12.24 -3.65
N LYS A 89 18.49 11.69 -2.52
CA LYS A 89 19.10 10.50 -1.93
C LYS A 89 18.96 9.26 -2.79
N GLN A 90 17.81 9.10 -3.45
CA GLN A 90 17.57 7.99 -4.35
C GLN A 90 18.51 8.04 -5.56
N ILE A 91 18.64 9.18 -6.21
CA ILE A 91 19.56 9.36 -7.33
C ILE A 91 21.01 9.13 -6.93
N VAL A 92 21.42 9.60 -5.74
CA VAL A 92 22.78 9.36 -5.23
C VAL A 92 23.01 7.87 -4.98
N ALA A 93 22.09 7.18 -4.32
CA ALA A 93 22.20 5.74 -4.05
C ALA A 93 22.28 4.93 -5.34
N CYS A 94 21.45 5.26 -6.34
CA CYS A 94 21.49 4.67 -7.66
C CYS A 94 22.86 4.87 -8.35
N SER A 95 23.35 6.11 -8.37
CA SER A 95 24.60 6.45 -9.06
C SER A 95 25.83 5.78 -8.43
N GLN A 96 25.77 5.48 -7.14
CA GLN A 96 26.84 4.78 -6.42
C GLN A 96 26.76 3.26 -6.61
N ASN A 97 25.59 2.75 -6.93
CA ASN A 97 25.30 1.31 -7.10
C ASN A 97 25.84 0.48 -5.92
N ASP A 98 25.67 1.00 -4.70
CA ASP A 98 26.28 0.47 -3.48
C ASP A 98 25.37 -0.51 -2.72
N GLY A 99 24.16 -0.78 -3.24
CA GLY A 99 23.18 -1.64 -2.59
C GLY A 99 22.62 -1.06 -1.30
N SER A 100 22.60 0.28 -1.16
CA SER A 100 22.12 0.95 0.05
C SER A 100 20.64 0.70 0.33
N TYR A 101 19.84 0.46 -0.72
CA TYR A 101 18.39 0.21 -0.64
C TYR A 101 17.96 -0.89 -1.61
N ASP A 102 17.01 -1.70 -1.15
CA ASP A 102 16.42 -2.80 -1.93
C ASP A 102 15.09 -2.41 -2.55
N VAL A 103 14.34 -1.50 -1.89
CA VAL A 103 13.03 -1.03 -2.35
C VAL A 103 12.96 0.49 -2.26
N LEU A 104 12.60 1.11 -3.39
CA LEU A 104 12.43 2.56 -3.49
C LEU A 104 10.96 2.89 -3.72
N PHE A 105 10.42 3.82 -2.92
CA PHE A 105 9.14 4.48 -3.22
C PHE A 105 9.44 5.72 -4.06
N ILE A 106 9.16 5.64 -5.34
CA ILE A 106 9.42 6.74 -6.29
C ILE A 106 8.12 7.42 -6.72
N ASP A 107 8.18 8.71 -7.02
CA ASP A 107 7.08 9.41 -7.66
C ASP A 107 6.99 9.01 -9.15
N GLY A 108 5.79 8.85 -9.68
CA GLY A 108 5.56 8.47 -11.06
C GLY A 108 6.23 9.40 -12.08
N ILE A 109 6.41 10.67 -11.75
CA ILE A 109 7.09 11.65 -12.62
C ILE A 109 8.62 11.43 -12.70
N TRP A 110 9.20 10.67 -11.78
CA TRP A 110 10.64 10.38 -11.76
C TRP A 110 11.02 9.09 -12.51
N ILE A 111 10.04 8.25 -12.86
CA ILE A 111 10.30 6.92 -13.46
C ILE A 111 11.25 7.00 -14.64
N GLY A 112 11.03 7.94 -15.58
CA GLY A 112 11.89 8.12 -16.74
C GLY A 112 13.34 8.40 -16.38
N GLU A 113 13.60 9.28 -15.40
CA GLU A 113 14.94 9.58 -14.92
C GLU A 113 15.61 8.35 -14.30
N PHE A 114 14.88 7.59 -13.50
CA PHE A 114 15.41 6.39 -12.86
C PHE A 114 15.69 5.26 -13.85
N VAL A 115 14.90 5.14 -14.90
CA VAL A 115 15.16 4.18 -15.99
C VAL A 115 16.39 4.59 -16.80
N GLU A 116 16.50 5.86 -17.20
CA GLU A 116 17.65 6.38 -17.94
C GLU A 116 18.97 6.31 -17.16
N ALA A 117 18.86 6.38 -15.81
CA ALA A 117 20.00 6.23 -14.91
C ALA A 117 20.33 4.77 -14.56
N ASP A 118 19.62 3.79 -15.13
CA ASP A 118 19.79 2.35 -14.85
C ASP A 118 19.60 2.01 -13.35
N CYS A 119 18.65 2.72 -12.70
CA CYS A 119 18.38 2.64 -11.27
C CYS A 119 17.31 1.64 -10.89
N ILE A 120 16.40 1.35 -11.80
CA ILE A 120 15.28 0.44 -11.60
C ILE A 120 15.16 -0.53 -12.77
N GLU A 121 14.79 -1.76 -12.44
CA GLU A 121 14.59 -2.82 -13.42
C GLU A 121 13.09 -3.08 -13.62
N PRO A 122 12.70 -3.60 -14.79
CA PRO A 122 11.33 -4.04 -14.99
C PRO A 122 10.93 -5.09 -13.96
N VAL A 123 9.85 -4.84 -13.24
CA VAL A 123 9.35 -5.78 -12.20
C VAL A 123 9.03 -7.16 -12.76
N GLU A 124 8.68 -7.26 -14.04
CA GLU A 124 8.43 -8.54 -14.73
C GLU A 124 9.70 -9.38 -14.92
N ASP A 125 10.85 -8.74 -15.06
CA ASP A 125 12.14 -9.43 -15.18
C ASP A 125 12.56 -10.01 -13.83
N ILE A 126 12.39 -9.26 -12.74
CA ILE A 126 12.61 -9.72 -11.36
C ILE A 126 11.73 -10.93 -11.05
N TRP A 127 10.42 -10.86 -11.32
CA TRP A 127 9.50 -11.96 -11.07
C TRP A 127 9.82 -13.21 -11.87
N THR A 128 10.26 -13.03 -13.11
CA THR A 128 10.61 -14.14 -13.98
C THR A 128 11.88 -14.83 -13.49
N ALA A 129 12.87 -14.07 -13.04
CA ALA A 129 14.11 -14.59 -12.49
C ALA A 129 13.86 -15.43 -11.22
N GLU A 130 12.98 -14.97 -10.33
CA GLU A 130 12.66 -15.65 -9.08
C GLU A 130 11.58 -16.75 -9.22
N GLY A 131 11.01 -16.94 -10.41
CA GLY A 131 9.97 -17.93 -10.66
C GLY A 131 8.63 -17.61 -9.98
N THR A 132 8.41 -16.36 -9.61
CA THR A 132 7.19 -15.91 -8.94
C THR A 132 5.96 -16.04 -9.84
N ASP A 133 4.84 -16.50 -9.28
CA ASP A 133 3.57 -16.54 -9.99
C ASP A 133 3.07 -15.10 -10.23
N LYS A 134 3.07 -14.71 -11.50
CA LYS A 134 2.66 -13.36 -11.93
C LYS A 134 1.20 -13.02 -11.57
N SER A 135 0.36 -14.03 -11.34
CA SER A 135 -1.05 -13.82 -10.97
C SER A 135 -1.22 -13.22 -9.58
N VAL A 136 -0.21 -13.35 -8.70
CA VAL A 136 -0.21 -12.77 -7.35
C VAL A 136 -0.32 -11.24 -7.38
N ILE A 137 0.16 -10.59 -8.45
CA ILE A 137 0.22 -9.13 -8.53
C ILE A 137 -1.05 -8.50 -9.06
N ALA A 138 -1.95 -9.30 -9.62
CA ALA A 138 -3.26 -8.84 -10.09
C ALA A 138 -3.21 -7.46 -10.78
N TRP A 139 -2.32 -7.30 -11.78
CA TRP A 139 -2.07 -5.99 -12.44
C TRP A 139 -3.36 -5.29 -12.91
N ASP A 140 -4.32 -6.07 -13.36
CA ASP A 140 -5.59 -5.57 -13.86
C ASP A 140 -6.52 -5.02 -12.75
N ASP A 141 -6.16 -5.24 -11.48
CA ASP A 141 -6.89 -4.74 -10.31
C ASP A 141 -6.48 -3.30 -9.93
N TYR A 142 -5.35 -2.82 -10.47
CA TYR A 142 -4.94 -1.43 -10.27
C TYR A 142 -5.82 -0.45 -11.06
N ILE A 143 -6.01 0.74 -10.50
CA ILE A 143 -6.66 1.85 -11.21
C ILE A 143 -5.86 2.15 -12.48
N PRO A 144 -6.48 2.13 -13.68
CA PRO A 144 -5.75 2.21 -14.95
C PRO A 144 -4.84 3.43 -15.11
N SER A 145 -5.22 4.58 -14.54
CA SER A 145 -4.39 5.80 -14.58
C SER A 145 -3.11 5.66 -13.77
N PHE A 146 -3.11 4.93 -12.66
CA PHE A 146 -1.90 4.67 -11.86
C PHE A 146 -1.07 3.55 -12.47
N ALA A 147 -1.70 2.48 -12.94
CA ALA A 147 -1.01 1.43 -13.67
C ALA A 147 -0.28 1.98 -14.90
N GLY A 148 -0.91 2.92 -15.63
CA GLY A 148 -0.29 3.56 -16.78
C GLY A 148 0.94 4.41 -16.45
N GLN A 149 0.99 5.04 -15.28
CA GLN A 149 2.18 5.79 -14.84
C GLN A 149 3.37 4.89 -14.51
N ALA A 150 3.13 3.64 -14.12
CA ALA A 150 4.15 2.67 -13.78
C ALA A 150 4.80 1.99 -15.00
N ILE A 151 4.39 2.35 -16.21
CA ILE A 151 4.87 1.77 -17.47
C ILE A 151 5.82 2.77 -18.15
N TRP A 152 6.98 2.26 -18.58
CA TRP A 152 7.94 2.97 -19.41
C TRP A 152 8.43 2.05 -20.54
N ASP A 153 8.37 2.53 -21.79
CA ASP A 153 8.71 1.74 -22.98
C ASP A 153 8.03 0.35 -22.99
N ASP A 154 6.73 0.32 -22.75
CA ASP A 154 5.88 -0.88 -22.67
C ASP A 154 6.28 -1.90 -21.57
N LYS A 155 7.19 -1.52 -20.66
CA LYS A 155 7.60 -2.34 -19.52
C LYS A 155 7.05 -1.79 -18.21
N LYS A 156 6.64 -2.68 -17.31
CA LYS A 156 6.22 -2.35 -15.95
C LYS A 156 7.45 -2.13 -15.09
N MET A 157 7.76 -0.87 -14.80
CA MET A 157 8.97 -0.48 -14.06
C MET A 157 8.76 -0.45 -12.55
N CYS A 158 7.52 -0.33 -12.08
CA CYS A 158 7.20 -0.34 -10.66
C CYS A 158 5.77 -0.84 -10.41
N LEU A 159 5.44 -1.08 -9.13
CA LEU A 159 4.09 -1.38 -8.69
C LEU A 159 3.42 -0.10 -8.17
N PRO A 160 2.21 0.25 -8.65
CA PRO A 160 1.46 1.35 -8.06
C PRO A 160 1.18 1.08 -6.58
N PHE A 161 1.59 1.98 -5.70
CA PHE A 161 1.39 1.84 -4.26
C PHE A 161 0.39 2.85 -3.71
N GLY A 162 0.49 4.10 -4.12
CA GLY A 162 -0.39 5.17 -3.69
C GLY A 162 -0.70 6.14 -4.81
N GLY A 163 -1.71 6.96 -4.62
CA GLY A 163 -2.11 7.95 -5.60
C GLY A 163 -2.61 9.24 -4.97
N TYR A 164 -2.32 10.33 -5.62
CA TYR A 164 -2.74 11.66 -5.24
C TYR A 164 -3.57 12.30 -6.34
N TRP A 165 -4.56 13.09 -5.94
CA TRP A 165 -5.37 13.88 -6.85
C TRP A 165 -5.27 15.35 -6.46
N HIS A 166 -5.13 16.20 -7.44
CA HIS A 166 -5.30 17.63 -7.24
C HIS A 166 -6.78 17.98 -7.17
N MET A 167 -7.22 18.52 -6.06
CA MET A 167 -8.59 18.96 -5.84
C MET A 167 -8.58 20.40 -5.33
N LEU A 168 -9.51 21.20 -5.82
CA LEU A 168 -9.73 22.53 -5.28
C LEU A 168 -10.56 22.44 -3.99
N HIS A 169 -9.97 22.90 -2.90
CA HIS A 169 -10.65 23.07 -1.63
C HIS A 169 -10.88 24.56 -1.40
N TYR A 170 -12.12 24.93 -1.04
CA TYR A 170 -12.46 26.31 -0.75
C TYR A 170 -13.29 26.42 0.54
N ARG A 171 -13.21 27.58 1.17
CA ARG A 171 -13.98 27.90 2.37
C ARG A 171 -15.36 28.39 1.95
N THR A 172 -16.37 27.54 2.12
CA THR A 172 -17.77 27.85 1.76
C THR A 172 -18.30 29.08 2.48
N ASP A 173 -17.98 29.22 3.77
CA ASP A 173 -18.39 30.37 4.59
C ASP A 173 -17.81 31.70 4.10
N LEU A 174 -16.58 31.73 3.59
CA LEU A 174 -15.98 32.93 3.03
C LEU A 174 -16.57 33.26 1.65
N PHE A 175 -16.80 32.24 0.81
CA PHE A 175 -17.42 32.45 -0.49
C PHE A 175 -18.85 32.99 -0.37
N GLU A 176 -19.64 32.44 0.57
CA GLU A 176 -20.97 32.94 0.85
C GLU A 176 -20.97 34.38 1.37
N ALA A 177 -20.02 34.72 2.27
CA ALA A 177 -19.91 36.09 2.80
C ALA A 177 -19.59 37.13 1.72
N GLU A 178 -18.79 36.77 0.72
CA GLU A 178 -18.41 37.63 -0.39
C GLU A 178 -19.35 37.50 -1.61
N GLY A 179 -20.38 36.63 -1.52
CA GLY A 179 -21.33 36.42 -2.60
C GLY A 179 -20.73 35.72 -3.84
N LEU A 180 -19.66 34.96 -3.63
CA LEU A 180 -18.96 34.24 -4.69
C LEU A 180 -19.54 32.84 -4.89
N ALA A 181 -19.62 32.41 -6.14
CA ALA A 181 -19.91 31.02 -6.48
C ALA A 181 -18.63 30.16 -6.45
N PRO A 182 -18.73 28.82 -6.22
CA PRO A 182 -17.60 27.92 -6.38
C PRO A 182 -17.02 28.04 -7.80
N PRO A 183 -15.68 28.11 -7.94
CA PRO A 183 -15.05 28.21 -9.26
C PRO A 183 -15.23 26.89 -10.04
N GLU A 184 -15.63 26.97 -11.29
CA GLU A 184 -15.79 25.83 -12.20
C GLU A 184 -14.67 25.74 -13.23
N THR A 185 -13.93 26.84 -13.41
CA THR A 185 -12.81 26.96 -14.36
C THR A 185 -11.59 27.59 -13.69
N PHE A 186 -10.43 27.48 -14.33
CA PHE A 186 -9.23 28.19 -13.87
C PHE A 186 -9.41 29.72 -13.94
N ASP A 187 -10.18 30.23 -14.89
CA ASP A 187 -10.44 31.67 -14.98
C ASP A 187 -11.29 32.15 -13.79
N ASP A 188 -12.23 31.35 -13.30
CA ASP A 188 -13.00 31.67 -12.09
C ASP A 188 -12.13 31.69 -10.82
N VAL A 189 -11.05 30.91 -10.78
CA VAL A 189 -10.09 30.92 -9.67
C VAL A 189 -9.25 32.19 -9.68
N MET A 190 -9.04 32.80 -10.85
CA MET A 190 -8.20 34.00 -11.04
C MET A 190 -9.00 35.31 -10.97
N ALA A 191 -10.32 35.23 -10.93
CA ALA A 191 -11.20 36.40 -10.88
C ALA A 191 -11.36 36.96 -9.46
#